data_de2a476c4216299ad34e49e1c1d7fb34
#
_entry.id   de2a476c4216299ad34e49e1c1d7fb34
#
_cell.length_a   1.000
_cell.length_b   1.000
_cell.length_c   1.000
_cell.angle_alpha   90.00
_cell.angle_beta   90.00
_cell.angle_gamma   90.00
#
_symmetry.space_group_name_H-M   'P 1'
#
loop_
_entity.id
_entity.type
_entity.pdbx_description
1 polymer ?
#
loop_
_entity_poly.entity_id
_entity_poly.type
_entity_poly.pdbx_seq_one_letter_code
_entity_poly.pdbx_strand_id
1 'polypeptide(L)'
;MEKKLFNCIRKGNTDKQLIVFPYLGGSANTLMGMMQAIKDPEVEIWAANPPGHIGSEISLEQDMDALTDMYCSELKDIVKPECYLFGYSMGGNIIYFISQKWEQKEMNPDWLKGLIISASGPPCIMYHTRNSELPSNALIDKLMKYKALPDEVLECDDVMEMLLPIFRADYRVIETGAEIEISKKLDIDHYLIWGDSDPSLPVEDLGKWSQYFDKSGTVLPIRDGEHMFVHRVPDKVAEYVENIFAGAYRSEDDF
;
A
#
# COMPACT_ATOMS: atom_id res chain seq x y z
N MET A 1 -3.99 25.92 6.98
CA MET A 1 -4.66 24.60 6.97
C MET A 1 -3.73 23.62 7.68
N GLU A 2 -4.28 22.72 8.44
CA GLU A 2 -3.50 21.65 9.08
C GLU A 2 -3.00 20.70 7.95
N LYS A 3 -1.70 20.45 7.93
CA LYS A 3 -1.09 19.57 6.93
C LYS A 3 -1.53 18.13 7.21
N LYS A 4 -2.26 17.50 6.31
CA LYS A 4 -2.85 16.18 6.50
C LYS A 4 -2.24 15.15 5.58
N LEU A 5 -1.96 13.99 6.16
CA LEU A 5 -1.48 12.80 5.43
C LEU A 5 -2.62 11.94 4.90
N PHE A 6 -3.86 12.18 5.34
CA PHE A 6 -5.01 11.39 4.93
C PHE A 6 -6.17 12.25 4.48
N ASN A 7 -6.78 11.86 3.37
CA ASN A 7 -7.99 12.46 2.83
C ASN A 7 -9.17 11.51 3.02
N CYS A 8 -10.27 12.01 3.60
CA CYS A 8 -11.52 11.26 3.63
C CYS A 8 -12.17 11.27 2.26
N ILE A 9 -12.20 10.11 1.59
CA ILE A 9 -12.77 9.93 0.26
C ILE A 9 -14.27 9.69 0.36
N ARG A 10 -14.70 8.89 1.34
CA ARG A 10 -16.11 8.58 1.60
C ARG A 10 -16.35 8.40 3.09
N LYS A 11 -17.33 9.12 3.63
CA LYS A 11 -17.81 8.91 5.00
C LYS A 11 -18.70 7.67 5.08
N GLY A 12 -18.51 6.88 6.14
CA GLY A 12 -19.36 5.74 6.50
C GLY A 12 -20.11 6.00 7.81
N ASN A 13 -21.20 5.31 7.99
CA ASN A 13 -22.06 5.44 9.19
C ASN A 13 -21.87 4.30 10.21
N THR A 14 -20.91 3.38 9.94
CA THR A 14 -20.60 2.23 10.80
C THR A 14 -19.15 2.29 11.26
N ASP A 15 -18.73 1.26 11.97
CA ASP A 15 -17.33 1.08 12.39
C ASP A 15 -16.41 0.54 11.28
N LYS A 16 -16.98 0.09 10.15
CA LYS A 16 -16.22 -0.41 8.99
C LYS A 16 -15.40 0.70 8.35
N GLN A 17 -14.11 0.47 8.20
CA GLN A 17 -13.20 1.45 7.62
C GLN A 17 -12.11 0.80 6.78
N LEU A 18 -11.85 1.40 5.62
CA LEU A 18 -10.72 1.08 4.75
C LEU A 18 -9.79 2.29 4.67
N ILE A 19 -8.52 2.10 4.99
CA ILE A 19 -7.48 3.12 4.80
C ILE A 19 -6.54 2.64 3.72
N VAL A 20 -6.43 3.41 2.64
CA VAL A 20 -5.78 3.03 1.39
C VAL A 20 -4.44 3.75 1.24
N PHE A 21 -3.38 2.99 0.99
CA PHE A 21 -2.02 3.48 0.74
C PHE A 21 -1.64 3.22 -0.72
N PRO A 22 -1.26 4.26 -1.47
CA PRO A 22 -0.97 4.14 -2.89
C PRO A 22 0.38 3.48 -3.17
N TYR A 23 0.62 3.19 -4.44
CA TYR A 23 1.93 2.76 -4.95
C TYR A 23 2.89 3.95 -5.12
N LEU A 24 4.12 3.64 -5.45
CA LEU A 24 5.23 4.57 -5.72
C LEU A 24 4.81 5.69 -6.69
N GLY A 25 5.04 6.95 -6.30
CA GLY A 25 4.61 8.13 -7.05
C GLY A 25 3.11 8.47 -6.93
N GLY A 26 2.34 7.64 -6.23
CA GLY A 26 0.90 7.81 -6.08
C GLY A 26 0.49 8.90 -5.09
N SER A 27 -0.78 9.29 -5.13
CA SER A 27 -1.43 10.23 -4.21
C SER A 27 -2.75 9.67 -3.69
N ALA A 28 -3.45 10.40 -2.86
CA ALA A 28 -4.76 9.99 -2.33
C ALA A 28 -5.79 9.65 -3.42
N ASN A 29 -5.64 10.18 -4.63
CA ASN A 29 -6.57 9.96 -5.73
C ASN A 29 -6.16 8.81 -6.66
N THR A 30 -4.96 8.27 -6.51
CA THR A 30 -4.39 7.31 -7.46
C THR A 30 -5.22 6.03 -7.58
N LEU A 31 -5.80 5.55 -6.49
CA LEU A 31 -6.63 4.33 -6.45
C LEU A 31 -8.14 4.64 -6.45
N MET A 32 -8.54 5.82 -6.94
CA MET A 32 -9.94 6.28 -6.90
C MET A 32 -10.90 5.31 -7.60
N GLY A 33 -10.50 4.72 -8.74
CA GLY A 33 -11.33 3.74 -9.45
C GLY A 33 -11.72 2.55 -8.58
N MET A 34 -10.78 1.97 -7.85
CA MET A 34 -11.02 0.87 -6.92
C MET A 34 -11.89 1.32 -5.74
N MET A 35 -11.57 2.48 -5.14
CA MET A 35 -12.33 3.00 -3.99
C MET A 35 -13.80 3.30 -4.34
N GLN A 36 -14.06 3.82 -5.54
CA GLN A 36 -15.41 4.08 -6.04
C GLN A 36 -16.16 2.80 -6.41
N ALA A 37 -15.46 1.73 -6.78
CA ALA A 37 -16.05 0.43 -7.10
C ALA A 37 -16.55 -0.33 -5.85
N ILE A 38 -16.12 0.04 -4.64
CA ILE A 38 -16.66 -0.51 -3.39
C ILE A 38 -18.10 -0.04 -3.21
N LYS A 39 -19.05 -0.97 -3.27
CA LYS A 39 -20.50 -0.69 -3.30
C LYS A 39 -21.10 -0.55 -1.91
N ASP A 40 -20.51 -1.22 -0.88
CA ASP A 40 -21.00 -1.13 0.49
C ASP A 40 -20.88 0.32 1.01
N PRO A 41 -22.02 1.07 1.16
CA PRO A 41 -21.97 2.46 1.58
C PRO A 41 -21.60 2.62 3.06
N GLU A 42 -21.60 1.55 3.82
CA GLU A 42 -21.25 1.57 5.24
C GLU A 42 -19.75 1.67 5.46
N VAL A 43 -18.92 1.24 4.49
CA VAL A 43 -17.48 1.31 4.58
C VAL A 43 -17.01 2.76 4.43
N GLU A 44 -16.45 3.34 5.49
CA GLU A 44 -15.75 4.61 5.41
C GLU A 44 -14.40 4.41 4.70
N ILE A 45 -14.05 5.30 3.77
CA ILE A 45 -12.81 5.19 2.99
C ILE A 45 -11.94 6.44 3.19
N TRP A 46 -10.71 6.20 3.61
CA TRP A 46 -9.65 7.19 3.68
C TRP A 46 -8.51 6.80 2.74
N ALA A 47 -7.81 7.77 2.19
CA ALA A 47 -6.65 7.53 1.36
C ALA A 47 -5.46 8.36 1.84
N ALA A 48 -4.30 7.71 1.93
CA ALA A 48 -3.06 8.36 2.25
C ALA A 48 -2.63 9.28 1.10
N ASN A 49 -2.20 10.49 1.46
CA ASN A 49 -1.54 11.43 0.58
C ASN A 49 -0.08 11.57 1.02
N PRO A 50 0.86 10.84 0.41
CA PRO A 50 2.24 10.81 0.89
C PRO A 50 2.90 12.20 0.92
N PRO A 51 3.83 12.44 1.85
CA PRO A 51 4.56 13.69 1.93
C PRO A 51 5.24 14.07 0.61
N GLY A 52 5.08 15.31 0.17
CA GLY A 52 5.70 15.84 -1.05
C GLY A 52 5.08 15.36 -2.37
N HIS A 53 4.06 14.50 -2.32
CA HIS A 53 3.35 14.07 -3.52
C HIS A 53 2.31 15.11 -3.97
N ILE A 54 1.71 14.88 -5.14
CA ILE A 54 0.70 15.78 -5.71
C ILE A 54 -0.44 16.01 -4.71
N GLY A 55 -0.68 17.26 -4.36
CA GLY A 55 -1.69 17.66 -3.38
C GLY A 55 -1.24 17.64 -1.92
N SER A 56 0.02 17.30 -1.63
CA SER A 56 0.61 17.38 -0.30
C SER A 56 1.31 18.73 -0.08
N GLU A 57 1.13 19.32 1.09
CA GLU A 57 1.87 20.52 1.55
C GLU A 57 3.05 20.16 2.46
N ILE A 58 3.28 18.87 2.69
CA ILE A 58 4.36 18.33 3.51
C ILE A 58 5.57 18.06 2.59
N SER A 59 6.77 18.30 3.08
CA SER A 59 7.99 18.00 2.31
C SER A 59 8.15 16.50 2.07
N LEU A 60 8.82 16.11 0.97
CA LEU A 60 9.16 14.71 0.66
C LEU A 60 9.85 14.04 1.86
N GLU A 61 9.40 12.84 2.18
CA GLU A 61 10.07 11.94 3.12
C GLU A 61 10.82 10.86 2.32
N GLN A 62 11.97 10.44 2.84
CA GLN A 62 12.88 9.49 2.16
C GLN A 62 13.29 8.32 3.06
N ASP A 63 12.70 8.24 4.24
CA ASP A 63 13.01 7.21 5.23
C ASP A 63 11.75 6.47 5.65
N MET A 64 11.76 5.13 5.60
CA MET A 64 10.60 4.29 5.92
C MET A 64 10.19 4.43 7.37
N ASP A 65 11.16 4.51 8.27
CA ASP A 65 10.88 4.60 9.71
C ASP A 65 10.22 5.94 10.04
N ALA A 66 10.78 7.05 9.54
CA ALA A 66 10.21 8.39 9.70
C ALA A 66 8.82 8.50 9.05
N LEU A 67 8.65 8.01 7.81
CA LEU A 67 7.37 8.04 7.10
C LEU A 67 6.28 7.29 7.86
N THR A 68 6.60 6.11 8.35
CA THR A 68 5.61 5.30 9.10
C THR A 68 5.31 5.88 10.47
N ASP A 69 6.25 6.57 11.13
CA ASP A 69 5.96 7.36 12.35
C ASP A 69 4.99 8.51 12.09
N MET A 70 5.16 9.23 10.98
CA MET A 70 4.22 10.27 10.57
C MET A 70 2.81 9.71 10.37
N TYR A 71 2.66 8.60 9.65
CA TYR A 71 1.37 7.94 9.45
C TYR A 71 0.78 7.43 10.77
N CYS A 72 1.55 6.77 11.62
CA CYS A 72 1.08 6.29 12.92
C CYS A 72 0.57 7.42 13.80
N SER A 73 1.20 8.59 13.74
CA SER A 73 0.77 9.76 14.51
C SER A 73 -0.62 10.26 14.11
N GLU A 74 -0.93 10.33 12.81
CA GLU A 74 -2.23 10.82 12.33
C GLU A 74 -3.32 9.73 12.35
N LEU A 75 -2.94 8.47 12.11
CA LEU A 75 -3.88 7.34 12.13
C LEU A 75 -4.64 7.22 13.45
N LYS A 76 -4.00 7.53 14.59
CA LYS A 76 -4.63 7.47 15.92
C LYS A 76 -5.90 8.30 16.02
N ASP A 77 -6.00 9.37 15.24
CA ASP A 77 -7.11 10.34 15.30
C ASP A 77 -8.25 9.98 14.35
N ILE A 78 -8.01 9.06 13.40
CA ILE A 78 -8.99 8.75 12.33
C ILE A 78 -9.48 7.31 12.32
N VAL A 79 -8.78 6.38 12.98
CA VAL A 79 -9.12 4.95 12.94
C VAL A 79 -10.42 4.61 13.64
N LYS A 80 -11.13 3.62 13.11
CA LYS A 80 -12.37 3.07 13.64
C LYS A 80 -12.20 1.60 14.09
N PRO A 81 -13.10 1.04 14.91
CA PRO A 81 -12.98 -0.31 15.47
C PRO A 81 -12.89 -1.46 14.47
N GLU A 82 -13.41 -1.30 13.25
CA GLU A 82 -13.34 -2.34 12.20
C GLU A 82 -12.51 -1.84 11.00
N CYS A 83 -11.25 -1.46 11.26
CA CYS A 83 -10.36 -0.93 10.23
C CYS A 83 -9.55 -2.03 9.55
N TYR A 84 -9.47 -1.95 8.21
CA TYR A 84 -8.49 -2.65 7.39
C TYR A 84 -7.55 -1.64 6.73
N LEU A 85 -6.26 -1.97 6.68
CA LEU A 85 -5.29 -1.21 5.89
C LEU A 85 -5.12 -1.91 4.54
N PHE A 86 -5.30 -1.16 3.46
CA PHE A 86 -5.04 -1.60 2.09
C PHE A 86 -3.79 -0.90 1.57
N GLY A 87 -2.81 -1.66 1.10
CA GLY A 87 -1.60 -1.13 0.49
C GLY A 87 -1.33 -1.73 -0.89
N TYR A 88 -1.12 -0.87 -1.89
CA TYR A 88 -0.78 -1.32 -3.23
C TYR A 88 0.71 -1.13 -3.51
N SER A 89 1.41 -2.16 -3.98
CA SER A 89 2.85 -2.13 -4.28
C SER A 89 3.66 -1.59 -3.08
N MET A 90 4.35 -0.46 -3.19
CA MET A 90 5.03 0.20 -2.07
C MET A 90 4.10 0.39 -0.85
N GLY A 91 2.83 0.73 -1.07
CA GLY A 91 1.83 0.86 -0.01
C GLY A 91 1.66 -0.40 0.84
N GLY A 92 1.84 -1.59 0.25
CA GLY A 92 1.79 -2.87 0.97
C GLY A 92 2.92 -3.00 2.01
N ASN A 93 4.11 -2.52 1.67
CA ASN A 93 5.23 -2.46 2.62
C ASN A 93 4.99 -1.40 3.70
N ILE A 94 4.47 -0.23 3.32
CA ILE A 94 4.15 0.85 4.28
C ILE A 94 3.18 0.33 5.36
N ILE A 95 2.06 -0.32 4.98
CA ILE A 95 1.11 -0.83 5.97
C ILE A 95 1.71 -1.94 6.84
N TYR A 96 2.60 -2.76 6.28
CA TYR A 96 3.34 -3.75 7.05
C TYR A 96 4.20 -3.08 8.12
N PHE A 97 5.02 -2.09 7.78
CA PHE A 97 5.87 -1.40 8.75
C PHE A 97 5.09 -0.55 9.77
N ILE A 98 3.96 0.04 9.39
CA ILE A 98 3.02 0.65 10.34
C ILE A 98 2.58 -0.37 11.38
N SER A 99 2.18 -1.57 10.94
CA SER A 99 1.73 -2.64 11.83
C SER A 99 2.86 -3.16 12.73
N GLN A 100 4.08 -3.27 12.22
CA GLN A 100 5.26 -3.60 13.02
C GLN A 100 5.51 -2.57 14.14
N LYS A 101 5.37 -1.28 13.85
CA LYS A 101 5.53 -0.22 14.86
C LYS A 101 4.47 -0.30 15.96
N TRP A 102 3.25 -0.65 15.62
CA TRP A 102 2.20 -0.82 16.62
C TRP A 102 2.42 -2.05 17.49
N GLU A 103 2.84 -3.16 16.91
CA GLU A 103 3.18 -4.37 17.65
C GLU A 103 4.35 -4.14 18.61
N GLN A 104 5.42 -3.47 18.17
CA GLN A 104 6.58 -3.15 19.01
C GLN A 104 6.25 -2.21 20.17
N LYS A 105 5.26 -1.31 20.00
CA LYS A 105 4.83 -0.38 21.05
C LYS A 105 3.79 -1.02 21.99
N GLU A 106 3.57 -2.34 21.88
CA GLU A 106 2.50 -3.05 22.59
C GLU A 106 1.11 -2.39 22.42
N MET A 107 0.99 -1.64 21.34
CA MET A 107 -0.25 -1.01 20.92
C MET A 107 -0.91 -1.91 19.88
N ASN A 108 -1.12 -3.22 20.21
CA ASN A 108 -1.90 -4.08 19.32
C ASN A 108 -3.31 -3.51 19.29
N PRO A 109 -3.66 -2.71 18.28
CA PRO A 109 -4.91 -1.98 18.32
C PRO A 109 -6.02 -2.95 17.97
N ASP A 110 -6.92 -3.23 18.90
CA ASP A 110 -8.12 -4.07 18.69
C ASP A 110 -8.95 -3.64 17.48
N TRP A 111 -8.74 -2.41 17.00
CA TRP A 111 -9.42 -1.86 15.83
C TRP A 111 -8.84 -2.33 14.48
N LEU A 112 -7.57 -2.75 14.41
CA LEU A 112 -6.98 -3.24 13.17
C LEU A 112 -7.35 -4.70 12.94
N LYS A 113 -8.23 -4.95 11.97
CA LYS A 113 -8.78 -6.28 11.68
C LYS A 113 -7.95 -7.07 10.68
N GLY A 114 -7.15 -6.40 9.86
CA GLY A 114 -6.28 -7.09 8.92
C GLY A 114 -5.57 -6.17 7.93
N LEU A 115 -4.62 -6.77 7.22
CA LEU A 115 -3.87 -6.11 6.15
C LEU A 115 -4.29 -6.67 4.79
N ILE A 116 -4.57 -5.79 3.84
CA ILE A 116 -4.83 -6.13 2.45
C ILE A 116 -3.64 -5.65 1.63
N ILE A 117 -2.75 -6.58 1.33
CA ILE A 117 -1.48 -6.33 0.63
C ILE A 117 -1.69 -6.67 -0.85
N SER A 118 -1.64 -5.67 -1.72
CA SER A 118 -1.94 -5.82 -3.14
C SER A 118 -0.71 -5.52 -4.00
N ALA A 119 -0.39 -6.38 -4.97
CA ALA A 119 0.75 -6.25 -5.90
C ALA A 119 2.08 -5.93 -5.17
N SER A 120 2.28 -6.45 -3.98
CA SER A 120 3.42 -6.11 -3.13
C SER A 120 4.17 -7.35 -2.67
N GLY A 121 5.46 -7.39 -2.93
CA GLY A 121 6.35 -8.40 -2.36
C GLY A 121 6.78 -8.03 -0.94
N PRO A 122 7.24 -9.05 -0.17
CA PRO A 122 7.71 -8.81 1.20
C PRO A 122 9.03 -8.04 1.22
N PRO A 123 9.37 -7.45 2.39
CA PRO A 123 10.58 -6.66 2.55
C PRO A 123 11.85 -7.32 2.00
N CYS A 124 12.05 -8.61 2.18
CA CYS A 124 13.28 -9.31 1.77
C CYS A 124 13.58 -9.33 0.26
N ILE A 125 12.59 -9.03 -0.59
CA ILE A 125 12.79 -9.01 -2.05
C ILE A 125 12.87 -7.59 -2.63
N MET A 126 12.41 -6.57 -1.91
CA MET A 126 12.27 -5.19 -2.43
C MET A 126 13.54 -4.35 -2.28
N TYR A 127 14.44 -4.71 -1.39
CA TYR A 127 15.42 -3.80 -0.80
C TYR A 127 16.83 -3.84 -1.39
N HIS A 128 17.13 -4.78 -2.27
CA HIS A 128 18.50 -4.91 -2.78
C HIS A 128 18.80 -4.03 -4.02
N THR A 129 17.96 -3.03 -4.26
CA THR A 129 18.10 -2.16 -5.44
C THR A 129 18.42 -0.74 -5.00
N ARG A 130 19.44 -0.12 -5.60
CA ARG A 130 19.74 1.31 -5.45
C ARG A 130 19.02 2.12 -6.54
N ASN A 131 17.70 1.96 -6.62
CA ASN A 131 16.91 2.63 -7.66
C ASN A 131 16.83 4.14 -7.45
N SER A 132 16.89 4.60 -6.19
CA SER A 132 16.92 6.02 -5.84
C SER A 132 18.16 6.75 -6.44
N GLU A 133 19.26 6.02 -6.65
CA GLU A 133 20.53 6.56 -7.16
C GLU A 133 20.68 6.44 -8.69
N LEU A 134 19.73 5.82 -9.40
CA LEU A 134 19.79 5.66 -10.84
C LEU A 134 19.87 7.01 -11.57
N PRO A 135 20.62 7.13 -12.66
CA PRO A 135 20.49 8.25 -13.60
C PRO A 135 19.03 8.42 -14.05
N SER A 136 18.61 9.65 -14.34
CA SER A 136 17.19 9.93 -14.63
C SER A 136 16.64 9.12 -15.79
N ASN A 137 17.40 8.94 -16.87
CA ASN A 137 17.00 8.10 -18.00
C ASN A 137 16.78 6.62 -17.60
N ALA A 138 17.67 6.05 -16.79
CA ALA A 138 17.54 4.67 -16.33
C ALA A 138 16.36 4.50 -15.36
N LEU A 139 16.06 5.52 -14.56
CA LEU A 139 14.88 5.53 -13.69
C LEU A 139 13.59 5.58 -14.52
N ILE A 140 13.53 6.43 -15.54
CA ILE A 140 12.42 6.52 -16.48
C ILE A 140 12.19 5.19 -17.18
N ASP A 141 13.24 4.58 -17.74
CA ASP A 141 13.18 3.26 -18.40
C ASP A 141 12.60 2.19 -17.47
N LYS A 142 12.92 2.27 -16.17
CA LYS A 142 12.37 1.37 -15.16
C LYS A 142 10.89 1.60 -14.90
N LEU A 143 10.46 2.85 -14.78
CA LEU A 143 9.04 3.21 -14.59
C LEU A 143 8.18 2.77 -15.79
N MET A 144 8.72 2.89 -17.00
CA MET A 144 8.06 2.41 -18.23
C MET A 144 7.81 0.90 -18.20
N LYS A 145 8.74 0.09 -17.70
CA LYS A 145 8.58 -1.37 -17.61
C LYS A 145 7.40 -1.79 -16.73
N TYR A 146 7.08 -1.01 -15.72
CA TYR A 146 5.92 -1.27 -14.84
C TYR A 146 4.62 -0.67 -15.36
N LYS A 147 4.67 0.07 -16.48
CA LYS A 147 3.53 0.86 -16.98
C LYS A 147 2.96 1.77 -15.87
N ALA A 148 3.86 2.32 -15.04
CA ALA A 148 3.51 3.11 -13.87
C ALA A 148 2.97 4.50 -14.24
N LEU A 149 3.28 4.98 -15.44
CA LEU A 149 2.87 6.28 -15.96
C LEU A 149 2.26 6.13 -17.36
N PRO A 150 1.26 6.94 -17.71
CA PRO A 150 0.78 7.09 -19.09
C PRO A 150 1.90 7.63 -20.01
N ASP A 151 1.85 7.25 -21.28
CA ASP A 151 2.85 7.67 -22.28
C ASP A 151 2.89 9.20 -22.42
N GLU A 152 1.74 9.86 -22.32
CA GLU A 152 1.62 11.33 -22.40
C GLU A 152 2.36 12.05 -21.27
N VAL A 153 2.47 11.42 -20.09
CA VAL A 153 3.26 11.93 -18.95
C VAL A 153 4.73 11.75 -19.20
N LEU A 154 5.12 10.59 -19.75
CA LEU A 154 6.52 10.27 -20.06
C LEU A 154 7.11 11.17 -21.17
N GLU A 155 6.27 11.65 -22.09
CA GLU A 155 6.65 12.55 -23.19
C GLU A 155 6.71 14.03 -22.77
N CYS A 156 6.31 14.38 -21.54
CA CYS A 156 6.31 15.74 -21.04
C CYS A 156 7.47 15.98 -20.07
N ASP A 157 8.55 16.58 -20.57
CA ASP A 157 9.77 16.83 -19.79
C ASP A 157 9.50 17.63 -18.51
N ASP A 158 8.68 18.68 -18.56
CA ASP A 158 8.35 19.52 -17.39
C ASP A 158 7.63 18.70 -16.30
N VAL A 159 6.75 17.77 -16.69
CA VAL A 159 6.05 16.89 -15.75
C VAL A 159 7.01 15.87 -15.18
N MET A 160 7.88 15.29 -16.00
CA MET A 160 8.89 14.34 -15.54
C MET A 160 9.91 14.99 -14.59
N GLU A 161 10.33 16.23 -14.83
CA GLU A 161 11.19 16.97 -13.92
C GLU A 161 10.57 17.14 -12.52
N MET A 162 9.25 17.35 -12.47
CA MET A 162 8.49 17.43 -11.22
C MET A 162 8.35 16.06 -10.52
N LEU A 163 8.15 14.97 -11.28
CA LEU A 163 7.86 13.64 -10.73
C LEU A 163 9.12 12.86 -10.32
N LEU A 164 10.25 13.05 -11.01
CA LEU A 164 11.47 12.31 -10.71
C LEU A 164 11.93 12.43 -9.26
N PRO A 165 11.92 13.60 -8.60
CA PRO A 165 12.26 13.70 -7.18
C PRO A 165 11.34 12.87 -6.29
N ILE A 166 10.03 12.79 -6.63
CA ILE A 166 9.04 11.98 -5.90
C ILE A 166 9.39 10.50 -6.01
N PHE A 167 9.62 10.00 -7.24
CA PHE A 167 9.99 8.61 -7.46
C PHE A 167 11.30 8.23 -6.75
N ARG A 168 12.28 9.14 -6.74
CA ARG A 168 13.55 8.92 -6.01
C ARG A 168 13.34 8.81 -4.51
N ALA A 169 12.51 9.69 -3.95
CA ALA A 169 12.17 9.67 -2.54
C ALA A 169 11.48 8.36 -2.15
N ASP A 170 10.51 7.93 -2.93
CA ASP A 170 9.79 6.68 -2.70
C ASP A 170 10.69 5.44 -2.80
N TYR A 171 11.57 5.40 -3.81
CA TYR A 171 12.56 4.33 -3.87
C TYR A 171 13.50 4.35 -2.66
N ARG A 172 13.87 5.53 -2.19
CA ARG A 172 14.70 5.64 -0.99
C ARG A 172 13.96 5.16 0.26
N VAL A 173 12.67 5.47 0.40
CA VAL A 173 11.81 4.92 1.46
C VAL A 173 11.81 3.38 1.43
N ILE A 174 11.64 2.77 0.25
CA ILE A 174 11.71 1.32 0.09
C ILE A 174 13.08 0.78 0.53
N GLU A 175 14.15 1.42 0.12
CA GLU A 175 15.54 1.02 0.39
C GLU A 175 15.87 1.12 1.89
N THR A 176 15.45 2.19 2.58
CA THR A 176 15.65 2.33 4.03
C THR A 176 14.82 1.34 4.83
N GLY A 177 13.67 0.94 4.32
CA GLY A 177 12.88 -0.14 4.93
C GLY A 177 13.65 -1.46 5.07
N ALA A 178 14.63 -1.72 4.17
CA ALA A 178 15.50 -2.90 4.27
C ALA A 178 16.44 -2.88 5.49
N GLU A 179 16.73 -1.69 5.98
CA GLU A 179 17.63 -1.48 7.11
C GLU A 179 16.90 -1.66 8.46
N ILE A 180 15.56 -1.75 8.44
CA ILE A 180 14.74 -1.94 9.64
C ILE A 180 14.83 -3.41 10.09
N GLU A 181 15.32 -3.62 11.29
CA GLU A 181 15.36 -4.95 11.89
C GLU A 181 13.95 -5.41 12.27
N ILE A 182 13.53 -6.55 11.70
CA ILE A 182 12.24 -7.17 11.97
C ILE A 182 12.47 -8.24 13.04
N SER A 183 12.12 -7.91 14.26
CA SER A 183 12.36 -8.78 15.43
C SER A 183 11.23 -9.77 15.73
N LYS A 184 10.02 -9.51 15.21
CA LYS A 184 8.82 -10.30 15.50
C LYS A 184 7.90 -10.39 14.29
N LYS A 185 7.27 -11.54 14.11
CA LYS A 185 6.19 -11.71 13.13
C LYS A 185 4.91 -11.04 13.64
N LEU A 186 4.06 -10.63 12.70
CA LEU A 186 2.74 -10.07 13.01
C LEU A 186 1.71 -11.21 13.18
N ASP A 187 0.97 -11.18 14.28
CA ASP A 187 -0.19 -12.06 14.50
C ASP A 187 -1.49 -11.35 14.10
N ILE A 188 -1.64 -11.13 12.81
CA ILE A 188 -2.81 -10.44 12.23
C ILE A 188 -3.26 -11.13 10.94
N ASP A 189 -4.56 -11.06 10.65
CA ASP A 189 -5.10 -11.55 9.38
C ASP A 189 -4.55 -10.74 8.22
N HIS A 190 -4.15 -11.43 7.14
CA HIS A 190 -3.63 -10.75 5.98
C HIS A 190 -4.06 -11.44 4.67
N TYR A 191 -4.32 -10.59 3.68
CA TYR A 191 -4.85 -10.97 2.38
C TYR A 191 -3.90 -10.46 1.30
N LEU A 192 -3.46 -11.36 0.42
CA LEU A 192 -2.50 -11.06 -0.63
C LEU A 192 -3.22 -11.02 -1.98
N ILE A 193 -3.56 -9.84 -2.49
CA ILE A 193 -4.13 -9.67 -3.83
C ILE A 193 -2.98 -9.62 -4.83
N TRP A 194 -2.93 -10.62 -5.71
CA TRP A 194 -1.78 -10.86 -6.57
C TRP A 194 -2.19 -11.05 -8.03
N GLY A 195 -1.52 -10.33 -8.93
CA GLY A 195 -1.64 -10.53 -10.38
C GLY A 195 -0.79 -11.72 -10.83
N ASP A 196 -1.42 -12.77 -11.39
CA ASP A 196 -0.71 -13.98 -11.77
C ASP A 196 0.22 -13.84 -12.98
N SER A 197 0.12 -12.70 -13.67
CA SER A 197 0.99 -12.30 -14.79
C SER A 197 1.88 -11.09 -14.46
N ASP A 198 2.05 -10.76 -13.16
CA ASP A 198 2.97 -9.71 -12.73
C ASP A 198 4.42 -10.19 -12.75
N PRO A 199 5.26 -9.71 -13.71
CA PRO A 199 6.64 -10.15 -13.81
C PRO A 199 7.53 -9.65 -12.67
N SER A 200 7.06 -8.69 -11.89
CA SER A 200 7.81 -8.14 -10.75
C SER A 200 7.58 -8.89 -9.45
N LEU A 201 6.54 -9.75 -9.41
CA LEU A 201 6.18 -10.51 -8.22
C LEU A 201 5.82 -11.97 -8.59
N PRO A 202 6.81 -12.82 -8.87
CA PRO A 202 6.59 -14.25 -9.06
C PRO A 202 5.95 -14.90 -7.82
N VAL A 203 5.20 -15.99 -8.02
CA VAL A 203 4.50 -16.68 -6.93
C VAL A 203 5.44 -17.15 -5.81
N GLU A 204 6.66 -17.51 -6.15
CA GLU A 204 7.71 -17.93 -5.20
C GLU A 204 8.10 -16.80 -4.26
N ASP A 205 8.07 -15.57 -4.76
CA ASP A 205 8.37 -14.37 -3.95
C ASP A 205 7.16 -13.98 -3.09
N LEU A 206 5.94 -14.14 -3.61
CA LEU A 206 4.72 -13.92 -2.84
C LEU A 206 4.68 -14.81 -1.58
N GLY A 207 5.06 -16.09 -1.72
CA GLY A 207 5.10 -17.05 -0.61
C GLY A 207 6.03 -16.66 0.54
N LYS A 208 7.01 -15.77 0.29
CA LYS A 208 7.94 -15.31 1.33
C LYS A 208 7.28 -14.41 2.39
N TRP A 209 6.07 -13.90 2.16
CA TRP A 209 5.29 -13.22 3.18
C TRP A 209 5.08 -14.07 4.44
N SER A 210 5.06 -15.40 4.33
CA SER A 210 4.98 -16.32 5.48
C SER A 210 6.12 -16.17 6.52
N GLN A 211 7.21 -15.49 6.14
CA GLN A 211 8.31 -15.19 7.06
C GLN A 211 7.98 -14.02 8.00
N TYR A 212 6.95 -13.23 7.68
CA TYR A 212 6.60 -11.97 8.32
C TYR A 212 5.32 -12.02 9.15
N PHE A 213 4.56 -13.12 9.04
CA PHE A 213 3.30 -13.32 9.74
C PHE A 213 3.29 -14.68 10.46
N ASP A 214 2.62 -14.75 11.63
CA ASP A 214 2.39 -16.00 12.34
C ASP A 214 1.23 -16.79 11.75
N LYS A 215 0.20 -16.08 11.25
CA LYS A 215 -0.93 -16.67 10.55
C LYS A 215 -0.64 -16.95 9.07
N SER A 216 -1.33 -17.91 8.51
CA SER A 216 -1.34 -18.15 7.06
C SER A 216 -2.12 -17.05 6.35
N GLY A 217 -1.54 -16.45 5.31
CA GLY A 217 -2.22 -15.46 4.48
C GLY A 217 -3.18 -16.07 3.48
N THR A 218 -4.26 -15.35 3.17
CA THR A 218 -5.18 -15.71 2.09
C THR A 218 -4.72 -15.08 0.79
N VAL A 219 -4.41 -15.90 -0.23
CA VAL A 219 -4.03 -15.42 -1.56
C VAL A 219 -5.27 -15.26 -2.44
N LEU A 220 -5.42 -14.08 -3.01
CA LEU A 220 -6.55 -13.68 -3.86
C LEU A 220 -6.01 -13.31 -5.26
N PRO A 221 -6.01 -14.26 -6.22
CA PRO A 221 -5.38 -14.04 -7.52
C PRO A 221 -6.25 -13.18 -8.45
N ILE A 222 -5.60 -12.28 -9.17
CA ILE A 222 -6.17 -11.57 -10.32
C ILE A 222 -5.65 -12.26 -11.58
N ARG A 223 -6.55 -12.92 -12.30
CA ARG A 223 -6.20 -13.65 -13.52
C ARG A 223 -5.74 -12.69 -14.61
N ASP A 224 -4.66 -13.06 -15.30
CA ASP A 224 -3.99 -12.23 -16.32
C ASP A 224 -3.64 -10.83 -15.81
N GLY A 225 -3.47 -10.67 -14.47
CA GLY A 225 -3.14 -9.43 -13.81
C GLY A 225 -1.64 -9.11 -13.90
N GLU A 226 -1.29 -8.04 -14.61
CA GLU A 226 0.04 -7.42 -14.57
C GLU A 226 0.17 -6.51 -13.32
N HIS A 227 1.35 -5.92 -13.07
CA HIS A 227 1.61 -5.11 -11.87
C HIS A 227 0.56 -4.04 -11.57
N MET A 228 0.02 -3.37 -12.59
CA MET A 228 -0.96 -2.29 -12.44
C MET A 228 -2.42 -2.74 -12.65
N PHE A 229 -2.74 -3.99 -12.31
CA PHE A 229 -4.08 -4.57 -12.51
C PHE A 229 -5.21 -3.77 -11.86
N VAL A 230 -4.95 -3.03 -10.79
CA VAL A 230 -5.96 -2.22 -10.08
C VAL A 230 -6.64 -1.20 -10.99
N HIS A 231 -5.96 -0.70 -12.03
CA HIS A 231 -6.53 0.22 -13.02
C HIS A 231 -7.32 -0.49 -14.11
N ARG A 232 -7.04 -1.78 -14.35
CA ARG A 232 -7.72 -2.58 -15.40
C ARG A 232 -8.96 -3.27 -14.89
N VAL A 233 -8.91 -3.75 -13.65
CA VAL A 233 -9.99 -4.52 -13.03
C VAL A 233 -10.33 -4.00 -11.62
N PRO A 234 -10.62 -2.69 -11.47
CA PRO A 234 -10.88 -2.08 -10.15
C PRO A 234 -12.07 -2.72 -9.44
N ASP A 235 -13.11 -3.12 -10.18
CA ASP A 235 -14.29 -3.80 -9.63
C ASP A 235 -13.93 -5.14 -8.97
N LYS A 236 -12.99 -5.89 -9.56
CA LYS A 236 -12.57 -7.19 -8.99
C LYS A 236 -11.78 -7.01 -7.71
N VAL A 237 -10.93 -5.99 -7.64
CA VAL A 237 -10.20 -5.66 -6.40
C VAL A 237 -11.18 -5.20 -5.32
N ALA A 238 -12.16 -4.36 -5.67
CA ALA A 238 -13.21 -3.92 -4.77
C ALA A 238 -14.06 -5.09 -4.25
N GLU A 239 -14.43 -6.05 -5.12
CA GLU A 239 -15.14 -7.29 -4.73
C GLU A 239 -14.36 -8.07 -3.66
N TYR A 240 -13.04 -8.21 -3.82
CA TYR A 240 -12.22 -8.87 -2.80
C TYR A 240 -12.24 -8.11 -1.48
N VAL A 241 -12.14 -6.79 -1.51
CA VAL A 241 -12.23 -5.95 -0.30
C VAL A 241 -13.59 -6.13 0.39
N GLU A 242 -14.70 -6.10 -0.35
CA GLU A 242 -16.05 -6.31 0.20
C GLU A 242 -16.21 -7.70 0.81
N ASN A 243 -15.69 -8.75 0.17
CA ASN A 243 -15.70 -10.11 0.68
C ASN A 243 -14.86 -10.27 1.97
N ILE A 244 -13.75 -9.53 2.09
CA ILE A 244 -12.94 -9.48 3.33
C ILE A 244 -13.77 -8.86 4.46
N PHE A 245 -14.44 -7.73 4.23
CA PHE A 245 -15.33 -7.12 5.22
C PHE A 245 -16.49 -8.03 5.61
N ALA A 246 -16.99 -8.84 4.68
CA ALA A 246 -18.04 -9.84 4.93
C ALA A 246 -17.52 -11.11 5.66
N GLY A 247 -16.20 -11.23 5.90
CA GLY A 247 -15.62 -12.41 6.54
C GLY A 247 -15.59 -13.66 5.65
N ALA A 248 -15.75 -13.53 4.33
CA ALA A 248 -15.85 -14.66 3.41
C ALA A 248 -14.59 -15.55 3.32
N TYR A 249 -13.46 -15.07 3.86
CA TYR A 249 -12.16 -15.77 3.81
C TYR A 249 -11.65 -16.18 5.20
N ARG A 250 -12.45 -16.01 6.26
CA ARG A 250 -12.08 -16.49 7.60
C ARG A 250 -12.31 -18.00 7.68
N SER A 251 -11.40 -18.70 8.36
CA SER A 251 -11.60 -20.12 8.63
C SER A 251 -12.71 -20.34 9.66
N GLU A 252 -13.41 -21.50 9.60
CA GLU A 252 -14.43 -21.86 10.61
C GLU A 252 -13.84 -22.03 12.02
N ASP A 253 -12.52 -22.12 12.13
CA ASP A 253 -11.78 -22.27 13.39
C ASP A 253 -11.53 -20.92 14.11
N ASP A 254 -11.94 -19.79 13.53
CA ASP A 254 -11.76 -18.45 14.10
C ASP A 254 -12.98 -17.96 14.94
N PHE A 255 -13.94 -18.86 15.29
CA PHE A 255 -15.11 -18.58 16.11
C PHE A 255 -15.09 -19.24 17.49
#